data_7eda55e231a20e31f1428ea58de83eed
#
_entry.id   7eda55e231a20e31f1428ea58de83eed
#
_cell.length_a   1.000
_cell.length_b   1.000
_cell.length_c   1.000
_cell.angle_alpha   90.00
_cell.angle_beta   90.00
_cell.angle_gamma   90.00
#
_symmetry.space_group_name_H-M   'P 1'
#
loop_
_entity.id
_entity.type
_entity.pdbx_description
1 polymer ?
#
loop_
_entity_poly.entity_id
_entity_poly.type
_entity_poly.pdbx_seq_one_letter_code
_entity_poly.pdbx_strand_id
1 'polypeptide(L)'
;MIISGQHLMKDEKSKHILHWIQEISKIRPELGNFSICPYASGANFCVQEQKLSQIVPNPDFDVIINIVEDDIDANSLYESVDDYNRNYPDYKFIADHGKTKTYIQGIQTNNGKYNLVLCQPRKDLTEARKKIAKTNYYEFWDKNYLEEVLEDDYRIINDEKTR
;
A
#
# COMPACT_ATOMS: atom_id res chain seq x y z
N MET A 1 -12.95 -8.89 2.15
CA MET A 1 -11.81 -8.46 2.97
C MET A 1 -11.93 -9.07 4.36
N ILE A 2 -10.91 -9.77 4.78
CA ILE A 2 -10.84 -10.35 6.11
C ILE A 2 -9.80 -9.57 6.90
N ILE A 3 -10.17 -9.15 8.12
CA ILE A 3 -9.25 -8.45 9.00
C ILE A 3 -8.98 -9.36 10.19
N SER A 4 -7.75 -9.79 10.33
CA SER A 4 -7.36 -10.64 11.45
C SER A 4 -7.31 -9.82 12.73
N GLY A 5 -7.61 -10.46 13.84
CA GLY A 5 -7.58 -9.81 15.14
C GLY A 5 -8.75 -8.87 15.38
N GLN A 6 -9.94 -9.40 15.56
CA GLN A 6 -11.15 -8.59 15.84
C GLN A 6 -10.97 -7.61 16.99
N HIS A 7 -10.10 -7.91 17.95
CA HIS A 7 -9.80 -7.02 19.06
C HIS A 7 -9.15 -5.69 18.59
N LEU A 8 -8.46 -5.68 17.44
CA LEU A 8 -7.86 -4.47 16.85
C LEU A 8 -8.94 -3.49 16.39
N MET A 9 -10.13 -3.96 16.06
CA MET A 9 -11.25 -3.12 15.61
C MET A 9 -11.78 -2.19 16.69
N LYS A 10 -11.41 -2.39 17.95
CA LYS A 10 -11.81 -1.55 19.09
C LYS A 10 -10.86 -0.39 19.33
N ASP A 11 -9.67 -0.47 18.79
CA ASP A 11 -8.63 0.55 18.91
C ASP A 11 -8.87 1.67 17.89
N GLU A 12 -8.69 2.93 18.29
CA GLU A 12 -8.88 4.09 17.41
C GLU A 12 -7.96 4.08 16.21
N LYS A 13 -6.71 3.64 16.38
CA LYS A 13 -5.74 3.53 15.28
C LYS A 13 -6.23 2.53 14.23
N SER A 14 -6.65 1.37 14.67
CA SER A 14 -7.17 0.33 13.79
C SER A 14 -8.46 0.76 13.10
N LYS A 15 -9.34 1.47 13.80
CA LYS A 15 -10.57 2.03 13.20
C LYS A 15 -10.23 3.04 12.10
N HIS A 16 -9.26 3.90 12.33
CA HIS A 16 -8.81 4.86 11.32
C HIS A 16 -8.27 4.15 10.08
N ILE A 17 -7.44 3.13 10.27
CA ILE A 17 -6.88 2.35 9.15
C ILE A 17 -7.96 1.58 8.41
N LEU A 18 -8.92 0.98 9.11
CA LEU A 18 -10.05 0.30 8.49
C LEU A 18 -10.89 1.27 7.65
N HIS A 19 -11.15 2.46 8.17
CA HIS A 19 -11.86 3.48 7.41
C HIS A 19 -11.07 3.89 6.15
N TRP A 20 -9.76 4.07 6.28
CA TRP A 20 -8.89 4.37 5.14
C TRP A 20 -8.94 3.26 4.09
N ILE A 21 -8.86 1.99 4.49
CA ILE A 21 -8.98 0.84 3.56
C ILE A 21 -10.32 0.91 2.82
N GLN A 22 -11.41 1.21 3.50
CA GLN A 22 -12.73 1.37 2.88
C GLN A 22 -12.72 2.51 1.87
N GLU A 23 -12.11 3.65 2.19
CA GLU A 23 -12.03 4.80 1.29
C GLU A 23 -11.24 4.50 0.02
N ILE A 24 -10.08 3.84 0.15
CA ILE A 24 -9.26 3.48 -1.03
C ILE A 24 -9.84 2.33 -1.85
N SER A 25 -10.82 1.63 -1.32
CA SER A 25 -11.54 0.54 -2.01
C SER A 25 -12.79 1.01 -2.76
N LYS A 26 -13.23 2.26 -2.54
CA LYS A 26 -14.43 2.79 -3.21
C LYS A 26 -14.20 3.01 -4.70
N ILE A 27 -15.17 2.59 -5.51
CA ILE A 27 -15.19 2.88 -6.94
C ILE A 27 -15.45 4.38 -7.13
N ARG A 28 -14.62 5.01 -7.97
CA ARG A 28 -14.68 6.46 -8.21
C ARG A 28 -14.80 6.77 -9.69
N PRO A 29 -15.85 7.52 -10.10
CA PRO A 29 -15.99 7.93 -11.50
C PRO A 29 -14.80 8.76 -12.00
N GLU A 30 -14.18 9.58 -11.13
CA GLU A 30 -13.01 10.42 -11.45
C GLU A 30 -11.77 9.59 -11.84
N LEU A 31 -11.75 8.31 -11.45
CA LEU A 31 -10.67 7.37 -11.74
C LEU A 31 -11.09 6.33 -12.78
N GLY A 32 -12.04 6.67 -13.67
CA GLY A 32 -12.51 5.74 -14.70
C GLY A 32 -13.28 4.55 -14.15
N ASN A 33 -13.99 4.74 -13.04
CA ASN A 33 -14.71 3.69 -12.29
C ASN A 33 -13.81 2.64 -11.66
N PHE A 34 -12.58 3.03 -11.31
CA PHE A 34 -11.69 2.24 -10.47
C PHE A 34 -11.64 2.81 -9.06
N SER A 35 -11.26 1.98 -8.09
CA SER A 35 -10.87 2.45 -6.77
C SER A 35 -9.41 2.92 -6.80
N ILE A 36 -8.98 3.64 -5.75
CA ILE A 36 -7.56 4.02 -5.58
C ILE A 36 -6.68 2.78 -5.53
N CYS A 37 -7.13 1.74 -4.83
CA CYS A 37 -6.43 0.47 -4.74
C CYS A 37 -7.39 -0.67 -5.07
N PRO A 38 -7.48 -1.10 -6.35
CA PRO A 38 -8.36 -2.22 -6.73
C PRO A 38 -8.02 -3.53 -6.04
N TYR A 39 -6.76 -3.70 -5.63
CA TYR A 39 -6.30 -4.88 -4.90
C TYR A 39 -6.93 -4.99 -3.51
N ALA A 40 -7.22 -3.85 -2.86
CA ALA A 40 -7.68 -3.80 -1.48
C ALA A 40 -9.02 -4.51 -1.27
N SER A 41 -9.95 -4.47 -2.23
CA SER A 41 -11.29 -5.03 -2.06
C SER A 41 -11.32 -6.55 -1.90
N GLY A 42 -10.32 -7.26 -2.43
CA GLY A 42 -10.23 -8.71 -2.36
C GLY A 42 -9.12 -9.25 -1.46
N ALA A 43 -8.34 -8.37 -0.84
CA ALA A 43 -7.17 -8.78 -0.08
C ALA A 43 -7.51 -9.27 1.33
N ASN A 44 -6.74 -10.24 1.79
CA ASN A 44 -6.75 -10.68 3.19
C ASN A 44 -5.76 -9.83 3.97
N PHE A 45 -6.27 -8.91 4.78
CA PHE A 45 -5.47 -7.94 5.56
C PHE A 45 -5.20 -8.41 6.98
N CYS A 46 -3.99 -8.07 7.47
CA CYS A 46 -3.66 -8.03 8.88
C CYS A 46 -3.32 -6.59 9.26
N VAL A 47 -4.00 -6.02 10.22
CA VAL A 47 -3.66 -4.71 10.78
C VAL A 47 -3.13 -4.92 12.19
N GLN A 48 -1.93 -4.44 12.45
CA GLN A 48 -1.26 -4.62 13.74
C GLN A 48 -0.40 -3.41 14.09
N GLU A 49 -0.21 -3.17 15.37
CA GLU A 49 0.71 -2.15 15.89
C GLU A 49 2.04 -2.80 16.22
N GLN A 50 3.14 -2.22 15.72
CA GLN A 50 4.48 -2.79 15.87
C GLN A 50 5.54 -1.72 16.03
N LYS A 51 6.61 -2.05 16.73
CA LYS A 51 7.84 -1.27 16.66
C LYS A 51 8.48 -1.49 15.29
N LEU A 52 9.04 -0.43 14.72
CA LEU A 52 9.67 -0.48 13.39
C LEU A 52 10.71 -1.60 13.28
N SER A 53 11.49 -1.83 14.33
CA SER A 53 12.54 -2.87 14.36
C SER A 53 12.01 -4.30 14.46
N GLN A 54 10.70 -4.48 14.71
CA GLN A 54 10.10 -5.80 14.95
C GLN A 54 9.18 -6.27 13.81
N ILE A 55 9.13 -5.53 12.71
CA ILE A 55 8.31 -5.88 11.56
C ILE A 55 8.91 -7.09 10.86
N VAL A 56 8.08 -8.09 10.59
CA VAL A 56 8.47 -9.30 9.84
C VAL A 56 7.36 -9.66 8.84
N PRO A 57 7.72 -10.25 7.69
CA PRO A 57 6.71 -10.74 6.74
C PRO A 57 5.94 -11.92 7.31
N ASN A 58 4.71 -12.10 6.82
CA ASN A 58 3.90 -13.27 7.14
C ASN A 58 3.13 -13.70 5.88
N PRO A 59 3.42 -14.90 5.34
CA PRO A 59 2.82 -15.38 4.09
C PRO A 59 1.33 -15.72 4.20
N ASP A 60 0.76 -15.74 5.42
CA ASP A 60 -0.65 -16.03 5.62
C ASP A 60 -1.57 -14.88 5.19
N PHE A 61 -1.02 -13.69 4.94
CA PHE A 61 -1.77 -12.51 4.58
C PHE A 61 -1.32 -11.94 3.24
N ASP A 62 -2.28 -11.39 2.49
CA ASP A 62 -1.98 -10.67 1.24
C ASP A 62 -1.32 -9.33 1.53
N VAL A 63 -1.77 -8.65 2.59
CA VAL A 63 -1.21 -7.37 3.02
C VAL A 63 -1.15 -7.33 4.54
N ILE A 64 0.00 -6.98 5.06
CA ILE A 64 0.15 -6.64 6.48
C ILE A 64 0.32 -5.12 6.58
N ILE A 65 -0.54 -4.48 7.35
CA ILE A 65 -0.44 -3.05 7.63
C ILE A 65 0.08 -2.90 9.06
N ASN A 66 1.34 -2.52 9.18
CA ASN A 66 1.97 -2.26 10.47
C ASN A 66 1.82 -0.79 10.83
N ILE A 67 1.09 -0.51 11.89
CA ILE A 67 1.04 0.83 12.48
C ILE A 67 2.29 0.96 13.34
N VAL A 68 3.19 1.85 12.93
CA VAL A 68 4.50 2.00 13.57
C VAL A 68 4.34 2.78 14.88
N GLU A 69 4.82 2.18 15.98
CA GLU A 69 4.76 2.81 17.31
C GLU A 69 5.76 3.95 17.46
N ASP A 70 6.84 3.93 16.68
CA ASP A 70 7.92 4.90 16.77
C ASP A 70 7.51 6.27 16.22
N ASP A 71 7.90 7.34 16.93
CA ASP A 71 7.82 8.69 16.41
C ASP A 71 9.05 8.92 15.53
N ILE A 72 8.87 8.91 14.23
CA ILE A 72 9.94 8.90 13.25
C ILE A 72 9.62 9.86 12.10
N ASP A 73 10.64 10.57 11.60
CA ASP A 73 10.47 11.42 10.42
C ASP A 73 10.37 10.59 9.12
N ALA A 74 9.90 11.22 8.05
CA ALA A 74 9.63 10.55 6.79
C ALA A 74 10.89 9.92 6.18
N ASN A 75 12.01 10.64 6.18
CA ASN A 75 13.26 10.15 5.59
C ASN A 75 13.77 8.90 6.33
N SER A 76 13.75 8.93 7.66
CA SER A 76 14.17 7.79 8.47
C SER A 76 13.26 6.59 8.27
N LEU A 77 11.96 6.81 8.12
CA LEU A 77 11.02 5.74 7.81
C LEU A 77 11.31 5.12 6.45
N TYR A 78 11.54 5.94 5.43
CA TYR A 78 11.87 5.46 4.08
C TYR A 78 13.18 4.67 4.04
N GLU A 79 14.21 5.14 4.73
CA GLU A 79 15.49 4.42 4.83
C GLU A 79 15.31 3.04 5.50
N SER A 80 14.53 2.97 6.57
CA SER A 80 14.22 1.70 7.24
C SER A 80 13.48 0.74 6.33
N VAL A 81 12.52 1.25 5.55
CA VAL A 81 11.77 0.43 4.58
C VAL A 81 12.66 -0.05 3.46
N ASP A 82 13.60 0.77 2.98
CA ASP A 82 14.59 0.33 1.99
C ASP A 82 15.45 -0.83 2.52
N ASP A 83 15.84 -0.77 3.79
CA ASP A 83 16.56 -1.88 4.43
C ASP A 83 15.73 -3.16 4.48
N TYR A 84 14.46 -3.06 4.83
CA TYR A 84 13.54 -4.20 4.81
C TYR A 84 13.42 -4.79 3.40
N ASN A 85 13.29 -3.95 2.38
CA ASN A 85 13.21 -4.40 0.99
C ASN A 85 14.49 -5.13 0.53
N ARG A 86 15.66 -4.71 1.00
CA ARG A 86 16.92 -5.39 0.72
C ARG A 86 17.03 -6.72 1.45
N ASN A 87 16.57 -6.78 2.70
CA ASN A 87 16.71 -7.97 3.55
C ASN A 87 15.67 -9.05 3.25
N TYR A 88 14.53 -8.67 2.67
CA TYR A 88 13.43 -9.59 2.34
C TYR A 88 13.02 -9.43 0.87
N PRO A 89 13.84 -9.96 -0.08
CA PRO A 89 13.60 -9.72 -1.51
C PRO A 89 12.29 -10.30 -2.06
N ASP A 90 11.71 -11.29 -1.37
CA ASP A 90 10.43 -11.89 -1.77
C ASP A 90 9.20 -11.06 -1.35
N TYR A 91 9.43 -9.99 -0.62
CA TYR A 91 8.38 -9.09 -0.13
C TYR A 91 8.62 -7.66 -0.57
N LYS A 92 7.55 -6.92 -0.70
CA LYS A 92 7.60 -5.46 -0.91
C LYS A 92 7.10 -4.77 0.35
N PHE A 93 7.97 -3.94 0.93
CA PHE A 93 7.64 -3.05 2.04
C PHE A 93 7.41 -1.65 1.49
N ILE A 94 6.33 -1.01 1.92
CA ILE A 94 5.93 0.32 1.47
C ILE A 94 5.73 1.20 2.69
N ALA A 95 6.38 2.36 2.70
CA ALA A 95 6.22 3.34 3.77
C ALA A 95 5.06 4.28 3.45
N ASP A 96 4.26 4.59 4.46
CA ASP A 96 3.25 5.64 4.43
C ASP A 96 3.42 6.50 5.69
N HIS A 97 4.07 7.65 5.55
CA HIS A 97 4.29 8.54 6.67
C HIS A 97 3.06 9.40 6.93
N GLY A 98 2.62 9.48 8.18
CA GLY A 98 1.37 10.12 8.55
C GLY A 98 1.26 11.61 8.23
N LYS A 99 2.40 12.29 8.08
CA LYS A 99 2.44 13.73 7.75
C LYS A 99 2.67 14.02 6.28
N THR A 100 2.97 12.99 5.48
CA THR A 100 3.22 13.13 4.04
C THR A 100 1.95 12.73 3.29
N LYS A 101 1.29 13.70 2.66
CA LYS A 101 0.05 13.45 1.93
C LYS A 101 0.32 13.25 0.45
N THR A 102 -0.32 12.25 -0.14
CA THR A 102 -0.24 11.93 -1.56
C THR A 102 -1.63 11.92 -2.18
N TYR A 103 -1.71 12.27 -3.47
CA TYR A 103 -2.99 12.44 -4.16
C TYR A 103 -2.95 11.86 -5.57
N ILE A 104 -4.11 11.35 -6.01
CA ILE A 104 -4.38 11.02 -7.42
C ILE A 104 -5.66 11.74 -7.80
N GLN A 105 -5.63 12.57 -8.83
CA GLN A 105 -6.79 13.35 -9.28
C GLN A 105 -7.47 14.13 -8.13
N GLY A 106 -6.67 14.68 -7.22
CA GLY A 106 -7.17 15.43 -6.06
C GLY A 106 -7.69 14.58 -4.91
N ILE A 107 -7.64 13.27 -5.03
CA ILE A 107 -8.10 12.34 -3.99
C ILE A 107 -6.89 11.89 -3.17
N GLN A 108 -6.94 12.06 -1.85
CA GLN A 108 -5.87 11.61 -0.96
C GLN A 108 -5.77 10.09 -0.96
N THR A 109 -4.57 9.57 -1.22
CA THR A 109 -4.33 8.13 -1.34
C THR A 109 -3.83 7.48 -0.07
N ASN A 110 -3.13 8.22 0.78
CA ASN A 110 -2.55 7.68 2.03
C ASN A 110 -3.45 7.97 3.24
N ASN A 111 -3.12 7.34 4.38
CA ASN A 111 -3.96 7.47 5.57
C ASN A 111 -3.91 8.87 6.21
N GLY A 112 -2.81 9.60 6.07
CA GLY A 112 -2.67 11.00 6.50
C GLY A 112 -2.60 11.23 8.00
N LYS A 113 -2.44 10.20 8.81
CA LYS A 113 -2.43 10.32 10.28
C LYS A 113 -1.34 9.51 10.96
N TYR A 114 -1.22 8.23 10.65
CA TYR A 114 -0.28 7.32 11.30
C TYR A 114 0.84 6.92 10.36
N ASN A 115 1.99 6.62 10.95
CA ASN A 115 3.11 6.05 10.20
C ASN A 115 2.85 4.57 9.97
N LEU A 116 2.85 4.15 8.73
CA LEU A 116 2.58 2.77 8.35
C LEU A 116 3.76 2.17 7.60
N VAL A 117 3.95 0.87 7.80
CA VAL A 117 4.75 0.05 6.89
C VAL A 117 3.86 -1.09 6.41
N LEU A 118 3.56 -1.08 5.11
CA LEU A 118 2.82 -2.15 4.46
C LEU A 118 3.80 -3.22 4.00
N CYS A 119 3.41 -4.48 4.12
CA CYS A 119 4.20 -5.61 3.66
C CYS A 119 3.33 -6.53 2.81
N GLN A 120 3.78 -6.85 1.60
CA GLN A 120 3.06 -7.67 0.63
C GLN A 120 4.02 -8.63 -0.05
N PRO A 121 3.56 -9.85 -0.43
CA PRO A 121 4.36 -10.71 -1.30
C PRO A 121 4.65 -9.99 -2.63
N ARG A 122 5.93 -9.87 -2.98
CA ARG A 122 6.37 -9.13 -4.18
C ARG A 122 5.79 -9.71 -5.47
N LYS A 123 5.81 -11.04 -5.58
CA LYS A 123 5.29 -11.72 -6.78
C LYS A 123 3.82 -11.41 -7.00
N ASP A 124 3.01 -11.50 -5.95
CA ASP A 124 1.57 -11.25 -6.04
C ASP A 124 1.29 -9.79 -6.39
N LEU A 125 2.05 -8.86 -5.82
CA LEU A 125 1.92 -7.43 -6.13
C LEU A 125 2.27 -7.16 -7.60
N THR A 126 3.37 -7.70 -8.09
CA THR A 126 3.79 -7.53 -9.50
C THR A 126 2.76 -8.11 -10.45
N GLU A 127 2.25 -9.31 -10.18
CA GLU A 127 1.21 -9.94 -11.01
C GLU A 127 -0.10 -9.11 -11.01
N ALA A 128 -0.51 -8.60 -9.86
CA ALA A 128 -1.68 -7.73 -9.77
C ALA A 128 -1.48 -6.44 -10.56
N ARG A 129 -0.30 -5.83 -10.49
CA ARG A 129 0.04 -4.63 -11.27
C ARG A 129 0.04 -4.89 -12.77
N LYS A 130 0.60 -6.00 -13.23
CA LYS A 130 0.55 -6.41 -14.64
C LYS A 130 -0.89 -6.56 -15.12
N LYS A 131 -1.72 -7.18 -14.31
CA LYS A 131 -3.13 -7.43 -14.66
C LYS A 131 -3.91 -6.12 -14.81
N ILE A 132 -3.76 -5.20 -13.86
CA ILE A 132 -4.46 -3.91 -13.90
C ILE A 132 -3.89 -2.99 -14.99
N ALA A 133 -2.63 -3.14 -15.37
CA ALA A 133 -1.99 -2.36 -16.42
C ALA A 133 -2.58 -2.63 -17.82
N LYS A 134 -3.24 -3.75 -18.00
CA LYS A 134 -3.97 -4.07 -19.23
C LYS A 134 -5.26 -3.28 -19.39
N THR A 135 -5.68 -2.60 -18.33
CA THR A 135 -6.82 -1.68 -18.33
C THR A 135 -6.33 -0.24 -18.45
N ASN A 136 -7.24 0.72 -18.41
CA ASN A 136 -6.88 2.13 -18.40
C ASN A 136 -6.67 2.72 -17.00
N TYR A 137 -6.51 1.87 -15.98
CA TYR A 137 -6.37 2.29 -14.57
C TYR A 137 -5.26 3.32 -14.38
N TYR A 138 -4.04 3.03 -14.90
CA TYR A 138 -2.89 3.91 -14.72
C TYR A 138 -2.94 5.19 -15.57
N GLU A 139 -3.86 5.33 -16.49
CA GLU A 139 -4.02 6.54 -17.29
C GLU A 139 -4.45 7.74 -16.44
N PHE A 140 -5.05 7.50 -15.29
CA PHE A 140 -5.50 8.54 -14.35
C PHE A 140 -4.40 8.99 -13.37
N TRP A 141 -3.25 8.33 -13.41
CA TRP A 141 -2.15 8.62 -12.51
C TRP A 141 -1.19 9.64 -13.13
N ASP A 142 -0.70 10.58 -12.31
CA ASP A 142 0.43 11.42 -12.70
C ASP A 142 1.65 10.53 -12.99
N LYS A 143 2.37 10.83 -14.09
CA LYS A 143 3.47 9.99 -14.55
C LYS A 143 4.58 9.88 -13.51
N ASN A 144 4.97 10.99 -12.89
CA ASN A 144 6.04 10.97 -11.89
C ASN A 144 5.67 10.17 -10.66
N TYR A 145 4.42 10.31 -10.22
CA TYR A 145 3.89 9.53 -9.11
C TYR A 145 3.83 8.03 -9.46
N LEU A 146 3.44 7.71 -10.67
CA LEU A 146 3.39 6.34 -11.16
C LEU A 146 4.77 5.68 -11.15
N GLU A 147 5.79 6.36 -11.67
CA GLU A 147 7.17 5.86 -11.66
C GLU A 147 7.67 5.64 -10.23
N GLU A 148 7.39 6.57 -9.33
CA GLU A 148 7.78 6.49 -7.93
C GLU A 148 7.14 5.29 -7.22
N VAL A 149 5.85 5.08 -7.41
CA VAL A 149 5.10 4.00 -6.75
C VAL A 149 5.46 2.63 -7.32
N LEU A 150 5.56 2.52 -8.64
CA LEU A 150 5.81 1.24 -9.32
C LEU A 150 7.27 0.80 -9.26
N GLU A 151 8.20 1.74 -9.15
CA GLU A 151 9.64 1.45 -9.08
C GLU A 151 10.07 0.46 -10.18
N ASP A 152 10.60 -0.69 -9.78
CA ASP A 152 11.07 -1.74 -10.72
C ASP A 152 9.94 -2.31 -11.59
N ASP A 153 8.71 -2.30 -11.10
CA ASP A 153 7.55 -2.79 -11.85
C ASP A 153 7.14 -1.84 -12.98
N TYR A 154 7.58 -0.57 -12.95
CA TYR A 154 7.22 0.42 -13.98
C TYR A 154 7.59 -0.05 -15.38
N ARG A 155 8.79 -0.57 -15.55
CA ARG A 155 9.29 -1.09 -16.83
C ARG A 155 8.46 -2.30 -17.30
N ILE A 156 8.19 -3.22 -16.40
CA ILE A 156 7.41 -4.44 -16.68
C ILE A 156 6.01 -4.07 -17.13
N ILE A 157 5.38 -3.11 -16.46
CA ILE A 157 4.02 -2.64 -16.74
C ILE A 157 3.96 -1.92 -18.09
N ASN A 158 4.95 -1.11 -18.43
CA ASN A 158 4.99 -0.46 -19.73
C ASN A 158 5.11 -1.47 -20.87
N ASP A 159 5.90 -2.53 -20.70
CA ASP A 159 6.01 -3.61 -21.69
C ASP A 159 4.65 -4.33 -21.87
N GLU A 160 3.89 -4.53 -20.79
CA GLU A 160 2.55 -5.13 -20.85
C GLU A 160 1.55 -4.25 -21.61
N LYS A 161 1.65 -2.92 -21.48
CA LYS A 161 0.76 -1.97 -22.21
C LYS A 161 0.96 -1.98 -23.71
N THR A 162 2.14 -2.31 -24.19
CA THR A 162 2.48 -2.30 -25.62
C THR A 162 2.17 -3.62 -26.33
N ARG A 163 1.67 -4.60 -25.63
CA ARG A 163 1.32 -5.92 -26.18
C ARG A 163 -0.10 -6.03 -26.66
#